data_9d8986a4e3b55ff5c54c904bc023dd3b
#
_entry.id   9d8986a4e3b55ff5c54c904bc023dd3b
#
_cell.length_a   1.000
_cell.length_b   1.000
_cell.length_c   1.000
_cell.angle_alpha   90.00
_cell.angle_beta   90.00
_cell.angle_gamma   90.00
#
_symmetry.space_group_name_H-M   'P 1'
#
loop_
_entity.id
_entity.type
_entity.pdbx_description
1 polymer ?
#
loop_
_entity_poly.entity_id
_entity_poly.type
_entity_poly.pdbx_seq_one_letter_code
_entity_poly.pdbx_strand_id
1 'polypeptide(L)'
;NSDTIERKIDVPEFIRRYNLLKTDEQRDEFVRNIIWRTYCPVLEKKLVLQTILEKSITTGKNGVQYIDMFLSKINMTTTILILYTKLNIVKTDDSTTNAFQDYDLLFENNLMNKICEIIGERELSELMSINSLLMGNFHEENKNIEAYVAKYTEAFATTVGMFANEGISELMKYVKENGIKLDLK
;
A
#
# COMPACT_ATOMS: atom_id res chain seq x y z
N ASN A 1 26.37 -2.75 -14.10
CA ASN A 1 26.32 -4.07 -13.44
C ASN A 1 25.25 -3.97 -12.35
N SER A 2 24.04 -4.38 -12.69
CA SER A 2 23.02 -4.64 -11.66
C SER A 2 23.42 -5.98 -11.02
N ASP A 3 24.08 -5.92 -9.87
CA ASP A 3 24.26 -7.10 -9.04
C ASP A 3 22.86 -7.59 -8.66
N THR A 4 22.41 -8.62 -9.35
CA THR A 4 21.16 -9.29 -9.05
C THR A 4 21.35 -9.94 -7.67
N ILE A 5 20.78 -9.31 -6.63
CA ILE A 5 20.87 -9.84 -5.26
C ILE A 5 20.16 -11.17 -5.25
N GLU A 6 20.95 -12.24 -5.08
CA GLU A 6 20.41 -13.57 -4.97
C GLU A 6 19.62 -13.70 -3.67
N ARG A 7 18.29 -13.71 -3.76
CA ARG A 7 17.40 -13.96 -2.65
C ARG A 7 17.43 -15.44 -2.32
N LYS A 8 17.89 -15.79 -1.12
CA LYS A 8 18.28 -17.17 -0.78
C LYS A 8 17.22 -17.94 0.02
N ILE A 9 16.23 -17.25 0.61
CA ILE A 9 15.32 -17.88 1.57
C ILE A 9 13.96 -17.18 1.53
N ASP A 10 12.88 -17.93 1.51
CA ASP A 10 11.53 -17.41 1.69
C ASP A 10 11.19 -17.16 3.17
N VAL A 11 10.13 -16.41 3.44
CA VAL A 11 9.75 -16.03 4.82
C VAL A 11 9.43 -17.25 5.69
N PRO A 12 8.64 -18.25 5.25
CA PRO A 12 8.37 -19.44 6.07
C PRO A 12 9.64 -20.21 6.44
N GLU A 13 10.56 -20.42 5.50
CA GLU A 13 11.81 -21.12 5.75
C GLU A 13 12.75 -20.31 6.67
N PHE A 14 12.78 -18.98 6.50
CA PHE A 14 13.51 -18.10 7.39
C PHE A 14 13.03 -18.25 8.85
N ILE A 15 11.71 -18.22 9.07
CA ILE A 15 11.14 -18.39 10.42
C ILE A 15 11.41 -19.79 10.96
N ARG A 16 11.28 -20.82 10.15
CA ARG A 16 11.61 -22.18 10.56
C ARG A 16 13.06 -22.29 11.05
N ARG A 17 14.03 -21.71 10.35
CA ARG A 17 15.44 -21.70 10.75
C ARG A 17 15.66 -20.86 12.00
N TYR A 18 15.03 -19.70 12.09
CA TYR A 18 15.12 -18.81 13.26
C TYR A 18 14.65 -19.53 14.54
N ASN A 19 13.55 -20.29 14.48
CA ASN A 19 12.99 -21.01 15.61
C ASN A 19 13.84 -22.22 16.06
N LEU A 20 14.74 -22.73 15.21
CA LEU A 20 15.68 -23.79 15.57
C LEU A 20 16.91 -23.27 16.35
N LEU A 21 17.17 -21.98 16.34
CA LEU A 21 18.29 -21.37 17.03
C LEU A 21 18.03 -21.33 18.54
N LYS A 22 19.06 -21.65 19.33
CA LYS A 22 18.93 -21.89 20.78
C LYS A 22 19.16 -20.63 21.61
N THR A 23 20.01 -19.72 21.14
CA THR A 23 20.36 -18.51 21.89
C THR A 23 19.92 -17.24 21.18
N ASP A 24 19.71 -16.18 21.95
CA ASP A 24 19.30 -14.89 21.38
C ASP A 24 20.41 -14.27 20.54
N GLU A 25 21.67 -14.49 20.88
CA GLU A 25 22.82 -14.03 20.08
C GLU A 25 22.82 -14.69 18.70
N GLN A 26 22.56 -16.00 18.61
CA GLN A 26 22.45 -16.71 17.33
C GLN A 26 21.27 -16.18 16.50
N ARG A 27 20.15 -15.91 17.14
CA ARG A 27 18.95 -15.34 16.49
C ARG A 27 19.21 -13.96 15.96
N ASP A 28 19.85 -13.08 16.74
CA ASP A 28 20.15 -11.72 16.33
C ASP A 28 21.17 -11.68 15.19
N GLU A 29 22.19 -12.53 15.24
CA GLU A 29 23.15 -12.68 14.14
C GLU A 29 22.46 -13.18 12.87
N PHE A 30 21.57 -14.16 12.99
CA PHE A 30 20.82 -14.70 11.85
C PHE A 30 19.95 -13.64 11.18
N VAL A 31 19.25 -12.79 11.97
CA VAL A 31 18.47 -11.66 11.43
C VAL A 31 19.39 -10.63 10.77
N ARG A 32 20.54 -10.30 11.35
CA ARG A 32 21.52 -9.38 10.73
C ARG A 32 22.01 -9.88 9.38
N ASN A 33 22.23 -11.17 9.24
CA ASN A 33 22.75 -11.78 8.01
C ASN A 33 21.78 -11.73 6.82
N ILE A 34 20.49 -11.56 7.05
CA ILE A 34 19.52 -11.34 5.96
C ILE A 34 19.44 -9.88 5.54
N ILE A 35 19.87 -8.93 6.36
CA ILE A 35 19.91 -7.52 5.99
C ILE A 35 21.12 -7.32 5.05
N TRP A 36 20.86 -6.86 3.84
CA TRP A 36 21.93 -6.64 2.88
C TRP A 36 22.33 -5.17 2.75
N ARG A 37 21.48 -4.26 3.20
CA ARG A 37 21.76 -2.82 3.31
C ARG A 37 20.88 -2.18 4.37
N THR A 38 21.35 -1.09 4.96
CA THR A 38 20.62 -0.25 5.91
C THR A 38 20.31 1.15 5.36
N TYR A 39 20.66 1.38 4.09
CA TYR A 39 20.36 2.60 3.36
C TYR A 39 19.94 2.27 1.93
N CYS A 40 18.93 2.95 1.42
CA CYS A 40 18.45 2.85 0.06
C CYS A 40 18.41 4.26 -0.57
N PRO A 41 18.94 4.46 -1.80
CA PRO A 41 18.85 5.75 -2.48
C PRO A 41 17.40 6.24 -2.63
N VAL A 42 17.18 7.54 -2.47
CA VAL A 42 15.84 8.16 -2.50
C VAL A 42 15.08 7.85 -3.79
N LEU A 43 15.76 7.85 -4.92
CA LEU A 43 15.13 7.53 -6.21
C LEU A 43 14.60 6.09 -6.25
N GLU A 44 15.37 5.15 -5.71
CA GLU A 44 14.97 3.74 -5.65
C GLU A 44 13.79 3.55 -4.71
N LYS A 45 13.82 4.20 -3.53
CA LYS A 45 12.67 4.24 -2.60
C LYS A 45 11.42 4.73 -3.31
N LYS A 46 11.52 5.88 -4.00
CA LYS A 46 10.40 6.48 -4.72
C LYS A 46 9.80 5.53 -5.76
N LEU A 47 10.62 4.91 -6.59
CA LEU A 47 10.16 4.01 -7.66
C LEU A 47 9.43 2.79 -7.10
N VAL A 48 9.98 2.17 -6.06
CA VAL A 48 9.34 1.01 -5.43
C VAL A 48 8.04 1.42 -4.74
N LEU A 49 8.02 2.54 -4.02
CA LEU A 49 6.82 3.04 -3.35
C LEU A 49 5.72 3.45 -4.33
N GLN A 50 6.06 4.03 -5.48
CA GLN A 50 5.08 4.33 -6.53
C GLN A 50 4.41 3.05 -7.05
N THR A 51 5.21 2.02 -7.35
CA THR A 51 4.68 0.72 -7.79
C THR A 51 3.76 0.08 -6.76
N ILE A 52 4.07 0.25 -5.48
CA ILE A 52 3.28 -0.30 -4.38
C ILE A 52 2.00 0.51 -4.15
N LEU A 53 2.07 1.82 -4.25
CA LEU A 53 0.90 2.69 -4.17
C LEU A 53 -0.11 2.33 -5.28
N GLU A 54 0.36 2.18 -6.53
CA GLU A 54 -0.48 1.76 -7.66
C GLU A 54 -1.21 0.43 -7.39
N LYS A 55 -0.53 -0.52 -6.76
CA LYS A 55 -1.13 -1.81 -6.36
C LYS A 55 -2.11 -1.71 -5.19
N SER A 56 -2.07 -0.61 -4.44
CA SER A 56 -2.97 -0.36 -3.30
C SER A 56 -4.19 0.47 -3.70
N ILE A 57 -4.25 0.95 -4.95
CA ILE A 57 -5.38 1.69 -5.47
C ILE A 57 -6.49 0.71 -5.87
N THR A 58 -7.69 0.97 -5.35
CA THR A 58 -8.90 0.20 -5.64
C THR A 58 -9.95 1.13 -6.24
N THR A 59 -10.73 0.64 -7.17
CA THR A 59 -11.84 1.39 -7.78
C THR A 59 -13.15 0.98 -7.13
N GLY A 60 -13.85 1.93 -6.53
CA GLY A 60 -15.17 1.73 -5.95
C GLY A 60 -16.26 1.52 -7.01
N LYS A 61 -17.45 1.10 -6.57
CA LYS A 61 -18.61 0.86 -7.46
C LYS A 61 -19.05 2.09 -8.24
N ASN A 62 -18.73 3.28 -7.75
CA ASN A 62 -18.99 4.58 -8.36
C ASN A 62 -17.89 5.05 -9.33
N GLY A 63 -16.88 4.22 -9.61
CA GLY A 63 -15.73 4.56 -10.44
C GLY A 63 -14.67 5.44 -9.74
N VAL A 64 -14.87 5.85 -8.48
CA VAL A 64 -13.91 6.62 -7.71
C VAL A 64 -12.76 5.72 -7.25
N GLN A 65 -11.54 6.18 -7.47
CA GLN A 65 -10.35 5.49 -6.99
C GLN A 65 -10.02 5.91 -5.55
N TYR A 66 -9.67 4.95 -4.73
CA TYR A 66 -9.19 5.19 -3.36
C TYR A 66 -8.04 4.26 -3.01
N ILE A 67 -7.25 4.66 -2.02
CA ILE A 67 -6.19 3.82 -1.50
C ILE A 67 -6.79 2.87 -0.46
N ASP A 68 -6.64 1.56 -0.69
CA ASP A 68 -6.89 0.56 0.34
C ASP A 68 -5.78 0.63 1.39
N MET A 69 -6.10 1.25 2.53
CA MET A 69 -5.13 1.49 3.61
C MET A 69 -4.62 0.21 4.24
N PHE A 70 -5.43 -0.85 4.27
CA PHE A 70 -5.01 -2.14 4.79
C PHE A 70 -4.01 -2.79 3.83
N LEU A 71 -4.33 -2.85 2.55
CA LEU A 71 -3.43 -3.36 1.53
C LEU A 71 -2.15 -2.52 1.44
N SER A 72 -2.24 -1.20 1.60
CA SER A 72 -1.09 -0.29 1.66
C SER A 72 -0.15 -0.64 2.82
N LYS A 73 -0.68 -0.98 4.01
CA LYS A 73 0.12 -1.43 5.16
C LYS A 73 0.88 -2.72 4.87
N ILE A 74 0.24 -3.71 4.28
CA ILE A 74 0.88 -4.98 3.87
C ILE A 74 1.95 -4.72 2.81
N ASN A 75 1.64 -3.91 1.82
CA ASN A 75 2.58 -3.55 0.76
C ASN A 75 3.79 -2.78 1.30
N MET A 76 3.64 -1.96 2.36
CA MET A 76 4.76 -1.28 3.01
C MET A 76 5.71 -2.28 3.67
N THR A 77 5.20 -3.30 4.38
CA THR A 77 6.01 -4.39 4.93
C THR A 77 6.79 -5.09 3.81
N THR A 78 6.09 -5.43 2.72
CA THR A 78 6.71 -6.01 1.52
C THR A 78 7.81 -5.11 0.95
N THR A 79 7.60 -3.79 0.94
CA THR A 79 8.62 -2.82 0.49
C THR A 79 9.87 -2.88 1.34
N ILE A 80 9.73 -2.89 2.66
CA ILE A 80 10.87 -2.97 3.58
C ILE A 80 11.65 -4.27 3.33
N LEU A 81 10.95 -5.39 3.18
CA LEU A 81 11.60 -6.66 2.90
C LEU A 81 12.34 -6.65 1.55
N ILE A 82 11.73 -6.10 0.51
CA ILE A 82 12.34 -6.00 -0.83
C ILE A 82 13.57 -5.09 -0.82
N LEU A 83 13.49 -3.94 -0.17
CA LEU A 83 14.54 -2.94 -0.22
C LEU A 83 15.74 -3.31 0.65
N TYR A 84 15.53 -3.93 1.81
CA TYR A 84 16.58 -4.05 2.82
C TYR A 84 17.01 -5.47 3.14
N THR A 85 16.24 -6.50 2.70
CA THR A 85 16.55 -7.89 3.05
C THR A 85 16.82 -8.77 1.85
N LYS A 86 17.48 -9.90 2.09
CA LYS A 86 17.67 -11.00 1.12
C LYS A 86 16.50 -11.99 1.11
N LEU A 87 15.42 -11.71 1.84
CA LEU A 87 14.26 -12.57 1.85
C LEU A 87 13.59 -12.61 0.47
N ASN A 88 13.27 -13.80 0.03
CA ASN A 88 12.48 -14.00 -1.17
C ASN A 88 11.00 -13.92 -0.77
N ILE A 89 10.32 -12.90 -1.30
CA ILE A 89 8.87 -12.80 -1.19
C ILE A 89 8.31 -13.53 -2.38
N VAL A 90 7.77 -14.71 -2.15
CA VAL A 90 7.26 -15.57 -3.22
C VAL A 90 6.11 -14.86 -3.94
N LYS A 91 6.32 -14.58 -5.23
CA LYS A 91 5.26 -14.14 -6.13
C LYS A 91 4.63 -15.40 -6.73
N THR A 92 3.54 -15.86 -6.15
CA THR A 92 2.63 -16.78 -6.84
C THR A 92 1.59 -15.97 -7.60
N ASP A 93 0.82 -16.60 -8.48
CA ASP A 93 -0.27 -15.95 -9.23
C ASP A 93 -1.33 -15.36 -8.28
N ASP A 94 -1.41 -15.85 -7.02
CA ASP A 94 -2.17 -15.27 -5.91
C ASP A 94 -1.26 -14.52 -4.92
N SER A 95 -0.61 -13.46 -5.41
CA SER A 95 0.40 -12.70 -4.68
C SER A 95 -0.12 -12.01 -3.40
N THR A 96 -1.43 -11.77 -3.32
CA THR A 96 -2.06 -11.10 -2.18
C THR A 96 -2.11 -12.02 -0.96
N THR A 97 -2.55 -13.26 -1.14
CA THR A 97 -2.66 -14.24 -0.04
C THR A 97 -1.29 -14.52 0.58
N ASN A 98 -0.25 -14.67 -0.23
CA ASN A 98 1.11 -14.90 0.28
C ASN A 98 1.67 -13.70 1.04
N ALA A 99 1.41 -12.47 0.58
CA ALA A 99 1.85 -11.27 1.29
C ALA A 99 1.21 -11.15 2.68
N PHE A 100 -0.05 -11.56 2.84
CA PHE A 100 -0.71 -11.60 4.14
C PHE A 100 -0.12 -12.67 5.06
N GLN A 101 0.13 -13.87 4.54
CA GLN A 101 0.75 -14.94 5.31
C GLN A 101 2.16 -14.57 5.77
N ASP A 102 2.99 -14.00 4.89
CA ASP A 102 4.33 -13.54 5.23
C ASP A 102 4.28 -12.42 6.28
N TYR A 103 3.32 -11.49 6.16
CA TYR A 103 3.09 -10.44 7.14
C TYR A 103 2.79 -11.06 8.52
N ASP A 104 1.79 -11.94 8.60
CA ASP A 104 1.37 -12.57 9.87
C ASP A 104 2.52 -13.33 10.51
N LEU A 105 3.24 -14.14 9.76
CA LEU A 105 4.39 -14.91 10.24
C LEU A 105 5.51 -14.01 10.82
N LEU A 106 5.83 -12.91 10.17
CA LEU A 106 6.86 -11.98 10.64
C LEU A 106 6.44 -11.24 11.91
N PHE A 107 5.17 -10.84 12.01
CA PHE A 107 4.65 -10.12 13.18
C PHE A 107 4.43 -11.05 14.38
N GLU A 108 3.88 -12.24 14.18
CA GLU A 108 3.69 -13.25 15.22
C GLU A 108 5.03 -13.62 15.90
N ASN A 109 6.10 -13.69 15.13
CA ASN A 109 7.45 -14.00 15.64
C ASN A 109 8.27 -12.77 16.06
N ASN A 110 7.67 -11.57 16.07
CA ASN A 110 8.35 -10.28 16.37
C ASN A 110 9.58 -10.00 15.49
N LEU A 111 9.65 -10.60 14.32
CA LEU A 111 10.81 -10.49 13.43
C LEU A 111 10.79 -9.18 12.63
N MET A 112 9.60 -8.66 12.31
CA MET A 112 9.50 -7.38 11.62
C MET A 112 10.08 -6.24 12.45
N ASN A 113 9.84 -6.22 13.76
CA ASN A 113 10.43 -5.22 14.66
C ASN A 113 11.95 -5.33 14.69
N LYS A 114 12.52 -6.53 14.81
CA LYS A 114 13.97 -6.75 14.78
C LYS A 114 14.60 -6.30 13.46
N ILE A 115 13.96 -6.56 12.33
CA ILE A 115 14.41 -6.09 11.01
C ILE A 115 14.43 -4.55 10.99
N CYS A 116 13.35 -3.92 11.45
CA CYS A 116 13.23 -2.46 11.49
C CYS A 116 14.29 -1.81 12.41
N GLU A 117 14.57 -2.39 13.56
CA GLU A 117 15.61 -1.93 14.48
C GLU A 117 17.01 -1.94 13.83
N ILE A 118 17.34 -2.99 13.06
CA ILE A 118 18.62 -3.09 12.37
C ILE A 118 18.74 -2.07 11.23
N ILE A 119 17.67 -1.85 10.47
CA ILE A 119 17.63 -0.84 9.39
C ILE A 119 17.81 0.56 10.00
N GLY A 120 17.16 0.84 11.11
CA GLY A 120 17.23 2.08 11.86
C GLY A 120 16.10 3.06 11.57
N GLU A 121 15.75 3.78 12.63
CA GLU A 121 14.60 4.69 12.63
C GLU A 121 14.70 5.81 11.57
N ARG A 122 15.89 6.39 11.39
CA ARG A 122 16.11 7.47 10.42
C ARG A 122 15.75 7.05 9.00
N GLU A 123 16.20 5.86 8.59
CA GLU A 123 15.98 5.34 7.23
C GLU A 123 14.50 5.00 7.01
N LEU A 124 13.86 4.40 8.01
CA LEU A 124 12.44 4.08 7.95
C LEU A 124 11.56 5.33 7.98
N SER A 125 11.92 6.34 8.78
CA SER A 125 11.22 7.64 8.78
C SER A 125 11.26 8.32 7.42
N GLU A 126 12.41 8.29 6.74
CA GLU A 126 12.52 8.84 5.38
C GLU A 126 11.65 8.06 4.39
N LEU A 127 11.66 6.71 4.46
CA LEU A 127 10.81 5.87 3.63
C LEU A 127 9.32 6.19 3.84
N MET A 128 8.88 6.33 5.10
CA MET A 128 7.51 6.69 5.45
C MET A 128 7.14 8.09 4.98
N SER A 129 8.07 9.05 5.06
CA SER A 129 7.88 10.42 4.58
C SER A 129 7.64 10.45 3.07
N ILE A 130 8.44 9.73 2.28
CA ILE A 130 8.24 9.61 0.83
C ILE A 130 6.89 8.98 0.51
N ASN A 131 6.52 7.91 1.22
CA ASN A 131 5.21 7.27 1.05
C ASN A 131 4.06 8.23 1.34
N SER A 132 4.14 9.01 2.43
CA SER A 132 3.13 10.01 2.79
C SER A 132 2.99 11.10 1.73
N LEU A 133 4.09 11.55 1.13
CA LEU A 133 4.06 12.52 0.03
C LEU A 133 3.37 11.94 -1.22
N LEU A 134 3.67 10.69 -1.57
CA LEU A 134 3.03 10.03 -2.71
C LEU A 134 1.52 9.84 -2.50
N MET A 135 1.13 9.42 -1.30
CA MET A 135 -0.29 9.30 -0.93
C MET A 135 -1.00 10.66 -0.93
N GLY A 136 -0.33 11.71 -0.44
CA GLY A 136 -0.83 13.08 -0.44
C GLY A 136 -1.10 13.58 -1.87
N ASN A 137 -0.16 13.37 -2.79
CA ASN A 137 -0.33 13.74 -4.19
C ASN A 137 -1.51 13.00 -4.82
N PHE A 138 -1.65 11.69 -4.59
CA PHE A 138 -2.79 10.91 -5.07
C PHE A 138 -4.12 11.45 -4.53
N HIS A 139 -4.19 11.81 -3.24
CA HIS A 139 -5.40 12.40 -2.66
C HIS A 139 -5.73 13.77 -3.25
N GLU A 140 -4.73 14.63 -3.47
CA GLU A 140 -4.95 15.95 -4.08
C GLU A 140 -5.46 15.83 -5.53
N GLU A 141 -4.90 14.91 -6.31
CA GLU A 141 -5.37 14.64 -7.68
C GLU A 141 -6.82 14.15 -7.68
N ASN A 142 -7.19 13.26 -6.76
CA ASN A 142 -8.55 12.74 -6.66
C ASN A 142 -9.55 13.73 -6.07
N LYS A 143 -9.15 14.58 -5.12
CA LYS A 143 -10.01 15.66 -4.61
C LYS A 143 -10.45 16.61 -5.71
N ASN A 144 -9.57 16.91 -6.66
CA ASN A 144 -9.92 17.75 -7.80
C ASN A 144 -11.00 17.11 -8.67
N ILE A 145 -10.99 15.79 -8.84
CA ILE A 145 -12.02 15.04 -9.58
C ILE A 145 -13.35 15.04 -8.81
N GLU A 146 -13.33 14.79 -7.50
CA GLU A 146 -14.53 14.82 -6.65
C GLU A 146 -15.18 16.22 -6.62
N ALA A 147 -14.36 17.27 -6.44
CA ALA A 147 -14.81 18.66 -6.47
C ALA A 147 -15.38 19.04 -7.85
N TYR A 148 -14.79 18.54 -8.93
CA TYR A 148 -15.25 18.77 -10.29
C TYR A 148 -16.59 18.06 -10.55
N VAL A 149 -16.71 16.79 -10.15
CA VAL A 149 -17.95 16.01 -10.25
C VAL A 149 -19.05 16.64 -9.39
N ALA A 150 -18.74 17.04 -8.15
CA ALA A 150 -19.69 17.72 -7.26
C ALA A 150 -20.19 19.04 -7.87
N LYS A 151 -19.29 19.85 -8.41
CA LYS A 151 -19.64 21.13 -9.07
C LYS A 151 -20.49 20.92 -10.33
N TYR A 152 -20.20 19.91 -11.15
CA TYR A 152 -21.01 19.55 -12.30
C TYR A 152 -22.39 19.03 -11.91
N THR A 153 -22.45 18.21 -10.86
CA THR A 153 -23.70 17.67 -10.32
C THR A 153 -24.58 18.79 -9.75
N GLU A 154 -23.97 19.76 -9.04
CA GLU A 154 -24.67 20.94 -8.50
C GLU A 154 -25.14 21.88 -9.62
N ALA A 155 -24.30 22.15 -10.60
CA ALA A 155 -24.65 22.96 -11.77
C ALA A 155 -25.76 22.27 -12.60
N PHE A 156 -25.70 20.97 -12.77
CA PHE A 156 -26.73 20.18 -13.46
C PHE A 156 -28.04 20.14 -12.67
N ALA A 157 -27.98 19.95 -11.33
CA ALA A 157 -29.16 20.01 -10.47
C ALA A 157 -29.82 21.38 -10.47
N THR A 158 -29.03 22.47 -10.51
CA THR A 158 -29.53 23.85 -10.63
C THR A 158 -30.20 24.09 -11.99
N THR A 159 -29.61 23.56 -13.05
CA THR A 159 -30.18 23.69 -14.41
C THR A 159 -31.44 22.84 -14.59
N VAL A 160 -31.48 21.64 -14.02
CA VAL A 160 -32.65 20.74 -14.05
C VAL A 160 -33.75 21.21 -13.10
N GLY A 161 -33.40 21.89 -11.99
CA GLY A 161 -34.40 22.55 -11.12
C GLY A 161 -35.22 23.65 -11.83
N MET A 162 -34.72 24.15 -12.99
CA MET A 162 -35.45 25.07 -13.88
C MET A 162 -36.38 24.33 -14.85
N PHE A 163 -36.22 23.04 -15.06
CA PHE A 163 -37.06 22.20 -15.93
C PHE A 163 -37.78 21.16 -15.06
N ALA A 164 -39.08 21.30 -14.98
CA ALA A 164 -40.12 20.55 -14.28
C ALA A 164 -39.82 19.10 -13.80
N ASN A 165 -40.51 18.71 -12.72
CA ASN A 165 -40.56 17.49 -11.91
C ASN A 165 -40.28 16.13 -12.57
N GLU A 166 -40.42 15.94 -13.86
CA GLU A 166 -40.16 14.67 -14.57
C GLU A 166 -38.66 14.41 -14.74
N GLY A 167 -37.87 15.44 -15.04
CA GLY A 167 -36.41 15.33 -15.19
C GLY A 167 -35.68 15.02 -13.89
N ILE A 168 -36.20 15.49 -12.74
CA ILE A 168 -35.62 15.18 -11.42
C ILE A 168 -35.82 13.70 -11.09
N SER A 169 -36.93 13.12 -11.46
CA SER A 169 -37.21 11.69 -11.22
C SER A 169 -36.28 10.78 -12.04
N GLU A 170 -35.98 11.12 -13.27
CA GLU A 170 -35.04 10.38 -14.12
C GLU A 170 -33.59 10.57 -13.64
N LEU A 171 -33.22 11.78 -13.24
CA LEU A 171 -31.90 12.06 -12.65
C LEU A 171 -31.68 11.28 -11.35
N MET A 172 -32.68 11.28 -10.47
CA MET A 172 -32.62 10.52 -9.21
C MET A 172 -32.52 9.00 -9.45
N LYS A 173 -33.18 8.51 -10.50
CA LYS A 173 -33.08 7.12 -10.92
C LYS A 173 -31.68 6.80 -11.43
N TYR A 174 -31.12 7.66 -12.30
CA TYR A 174 -29.76 7.53 -12.83
C TYR A 174 -28.69 7.58 -11.72
N VAL A 175 -28.81 8.51 -10.79
CA VAL A 175 -27.92 8.64 -9.64
C VAL A 175 -27.99 7.40 -8.74
N LYS A 176 -29.18 6.86 -8.53
CA LYS A 176 -29.41 5.66 -7.71
C LYS A 176 -28.86 4.40 -8.40
N GLU A 177 -29.04 4.28 -9.71
CA GLU A 177 -28.54 3.15 -10.52
C GLU A 177 -27.01 3.16 -10.62
N ASN A 178 -26.38 4.33 -10.60
CA ASN A 178 -24.92 4.49 -10.66
C ASN A 178 -24.24 4.63 -9.28
N GLY A 179 -24.99 4.48 -8.19
CA GLY A 179 -24.43 4.46 -6.82
C GLY A 179 -23.88 5.80 -6.33
N ILE A 180 -24.24 6.92 -6.98
CA ILE A 180 -23.81 8.26 -6.58
C ILE A 180 -24.62 8.67 -5.34
N LYS A 181 -23.98 8.82 -4.18
CA LYS A 181 -24.63 9.37 -3.00
C LYS A 181 -24.71 10.89 -3.12
N LEU A 182 -25.91 11.41 -3.33
CA LEU A 182 -26.21 12.83 -3.14
C LEU A 182 -26.52 13.04 -1.65
N ASP A 183 -25.61 13.66 -0.90
CA ASP A 183 -25.93 14.22 0.41
C ASP A 183 -26.72 15.52 0.18
N LEU A 184 -28.03 15.37 0.05
CA LEU A 184 -28.94 16.51 0.11
C LEU A 184 -29.10 16.88 1.60
N LYS A 185 -28.38 17.93 2.03
CA LYS A 185 -28.66 18.65 3.28
C LYS A 185 -29.80 19.63 3.06
#